data_0efd48db77757e47b0c6ce972171c8ed
#
_entry.id   0efd48db77757e47b0c6ce972171c8ed
#
_cell.length_a   1.000
_cell.length_b   1.000
_cell.length_c   1.000
_cell.angle_alpha   90.00
_cell.angle_beta   90.00
_cell.angle_gamma   90.00
#
_symmetry.space_group_name_H-M   'P 1'
#
loop_
_entity.id
_entity.type
_entity.pdbx_description
1 polymer ?
#
loop_
_entity_poly.entity_id
_entity_poly.type
_entity_poly.pdbx_seq_one_letter_code
_entity_poly.pdbx_strand_id
1 'polypeptide(L)'
;GIIVDADQEIVDSGIEKTKSDLQKILTPHGYTLENTEHGLVATNNDGLIDIGIWIMPDNIIDGTIEDWIENLVHTKEQDLFRYSKECVANLKTNNLQKFKDSRILKAELATWFAWQKSPGYGLDFFFDEPLIDKNSPAYNNLSEWFKRTFNI
;
A
#
# COMPACT_ATOMS: atom_id res chain seq x y z
N GLY A 1 15.17 -2.41 -4.40
CA GLY A 1 14.06 -1.54 -3.99
C GLY A 1 13.52 -1.92 -2.63
N ILE A 2 12.89 -0.97 -1.97
CA ILE A 2 12.23 -1.13 -0.66
C ILE A 2 10.80 -0.63 -0.79
N ILE A 3 9.82 -1.40 -0.30
CA ILE A 3 8.42 -0.98 -0.17
C ILE A 3 8.05 -1.09 1.29
N VAL A 4 7.47 -0.04 1.86
CA VAL A 4 7.03 0.03 3.26
C VAL A 4 5.67 0.73 3.36
N ASP A 5 4.92 0.47 4.43
CA ASP A 5 3.72 1.25 4.75
C ASP A 5 4.10 2.56 5.48
N ALA A 6 3.36 3.64 5.24
CA ALA A 6 3.44 4.84 6.06
C ALA A 6 2.71 4.66 7.39
N ASP A 7 1.75 3.75 7.44
CA ASP A 7 0.71 3.65 8.47
C ASP A 7 -0.18 4.91 8.54
N GLN A 8 -1.20 4.86 9.38
CA GLN A 8 -2.04 6.03 9.64
C GLN A 8 -1.37 6.90 10.71
N GLU A 9 -1.59 8.23 10.64
CA GLU A 9 -1.09 9.19 11.62
C GLU A 9 -1.69 8.90 13.00
N ILE A 10 -1.08 7.95 13.69
CA ILE A 10 -1.21 7.74 15.13
C ILE A 10 0.12 8.19 15.71
N VAL A 11 0.18 8.62 16.96
CA VAL A 11 1.41 9.07 17.62
C VAL A 11 2.61 8.20 17.21
N ASP A 12 3.63 8.81 16.60
CA ASP A 12 4.84 8.18 16.07
C ASP A 12 4.69 7.30 14.80
N SER A 13 3.71 7.55 13.94
CA SER A 13 3.58 6.93 12.61
C SER A 13 3.25 7.96 11.52
N GLY A 14 3.06 7.51 10.27
CA GLY A 14 2.76 8.34 9.13
C GLY A 14 3.95 8.59 8.21
N ILE A 15 3.68 9.20 7.06
CA ILE A 15 4.63 9.36 5.95
C ILE A 15 5.93 10.09 6.36
N GLU A 16 5.82 11.20 7.08
CA GLU A 16 6.99 11.99 7.49
C GLU A 16 7.85 11.27 8.52
N LYS A 17 7.22 10.53 9.43
CA LYS A 17 7.93 9.69 10.40
C LYS A 17 8.66 8.55 9.68
N THR A 18 8.01 7.89 8.72
CA THR A 18 8.60 6.81 7.94
C THR A 18 9.80 7.32 7.12
N LYS A 19 9.70 8.47 6.47
CA LYS A 19 10.83 9.11 5.77
C LYS A 19 11.98 9.41 6.73
N SER A 20 11.69 9.99 7.90
CA SER A 20 12.69 10.31 8.92
C SER A 20 13.41 9.04 9.42
N ASP A 21 12.68 7.97 9.66
CA ASP A 21 13.26 6.71 10.15
C ASP A 21 14.09 6.01 9.05
N LEU A 22 13.62 6.02 7.81
CA LEU A 22 14.40 5.55 6.67
C LEU A 22 15.71 6.33 6.53
N GLN A 23 15.67 7.67 6.62
CA GLN A 23 16.86 8.49 6.57
C GLN A 23 17.86 8.17 7.70
N LYS A 24 17.37 7.96 8.95
CA LYS A 24 18.22 7.56 10.08
C LYS A 24 18.90 6.22 9.87
N ILE A 25 18.18 5.26 9.27
CA ILE A 25 18.72 3.93 8.98
C ILE A 25 19.76 4.01 7.85
N LEU A 26 19.53 4.79 6.83
CA LEU A 26 20.33 4.86 5.61
C LEU A 26 21.58 5.73 5.74
N THR A 27 21.51 6.81 6.52
CA THR A 27 22.64 7.78 6.69
C THR A 27 23.95 7.11 7.17
N PRO A 28 23.97 6.21 8.15
CA PRO A 28 25.20 5.55 8.58
C PRO A 28 25.89 4.71 7.50
N HIS A 29 25.16 4.40 6.42
CA HIS A 29 25.65 3.62 5.27
C HIS A 29 25.98 4.48 4.04
N GLY A 30 26.08 5.80 4.22
CA GLY A 30 26.44 6.75 3.16
C GLY A 30 25.32 7.07 2.19
N TYR A 31 24.05 6.79 2.54
CA TYR A 31 22.90 7.11 1.70
C TYR A 31 22.21 8.41 2.13
N THR A 32 21.76 9.15 1.12
CA THR A 32 20.90 10.34 1.28
C THR A 32 19.56 10.07 0.58
N LEU A 33 18.45 10.32 1.30
CA LEU A 33 17.11 10.13 0.78
C LEU A 33 16.63 11.37 0.04
N GLU A 34 16.18 11.21 -1.20
CA GLU A 34 15.73 12.29 -2.08
C GLU A 34 14.34 11.98 -2.66
N ASN A 35 13.50 13.03 -2.76
CA ASN A 35 12.24 12.92 -3.50
C ASN A 35 12.53 13.06 -5.00
N THR A 36 11.90 12.19 -5.80
CA THR A 36 11.91 12.26 -7.26
C THR A 36 10.48 12.35 -7.80
N GLU A 37 10.34 12.61 -9.07
CA GLU A 37 9.02 12.61 -9.75
C GLU A 37 8.27 11.26 -9.60
N HIS A 38 8.99 10.17 -9.40
CA HIS A 38 8.43 8.80 -9.41
C HIS A 38 8.64 8.06 -8.09
N GLY A 39 8.71 8.75 -6.97
CA GLY A 39 8.90 8.19 -5.64
C GLY A 39 10.19 8.65 -4.98
N LEU A 40 10.73 7.84 -4.07
CA LEU A 40 11.92 8.17 -3.31
C LEU A 40 13.12 7.36 -3.82
N VAL A 41 14.29 7.97 -3.78
CA VAL A 41 15.57 7.30 -4.08
C VAL A 41 16.55 7.62 -2.95
N ALA A 42 17.23 6.60 -2.46
CA ALA A 42 18.39 6.77 -1.59
C ALA A 42 19.64 6.66 -2.45
N THR A 43 20.33 7.78 -2.65
CA THR A 43 21.59 7.89 -3.41
C THR A 43 22.78 7.63 -2.49
N ASN A 44 23.79 6.91 -3.00
CA ASN A 44 24.97 6.58 -2.22
C ASN A 44 26.17 7.46 -2.58
N ASN A 45 26.79 8.11 -1.59
CA ASN A 45 27.94 9.00 -1.80
C ASN A 45 29.25 8.25 -2.09
N ASP A 46 29.33 6.96 -1.78
CA ASP A 46 30.53 6.13 -1.95
C ASP A 46 30.48 5.26 -3.21
N GLY A 47 29.50 5.51 -4.09
CA GLY A 47 29.36 4.83 -5.38
C GLY A 47 28.72 3.43 -5.31
N LEU A 48 28.03 3.11 -4.21
CA LEU A 48 27.16 1.92 -4.16
C LEU A 48 25.88 2.16 -4.98
N ILE A 49 25.18 1.08 -5.27
CA ILE A 49 23.93 1.13 -6.06
C ILE A 49 22.85 1.93 -5.29
N ASP A 50 22.20 2.83 -6.00
CA ASP A 50 21.04 3.56 -5.47
C ASP A 50 19.88 2.63 -5.14
N ILE A 51 19.10 3.01 -4.13
CA ILE A 51 17.97 2.21 -3.63
C ILE A 51 16.67 2.96 -3.93
N GLY A 52 15.84 2.41 -4.81
CA GLY A 52 14.47 2.90 -4.98
C GLY A 52 13.61 2.58 -3.75
N ILE A 53 12.83 3.56 -3.27
CA ILE A 53 11.96 3.41 -2.11
C ILE A 53 10.55 3.84 -2.47
N TRP A 54 9.57 3.00 -2.09
CA TRP A 54 8.16 3.32 -2.19
C TRP A 54 7.51 3.23 -0.83
N ILE A 55 6.88 4.32 -0.40
CA ILE A 55 6.08 4.36 0.83
C ILE A 55 4.60 4.31 0.43
N MET A 56 3.90 3.27 0.87
CA MET A 56 2.48 3.10 0.60
C MET A 56 1.63 4.20 1.25
N PRO A 57 0.53 4.63 0.60
CA PRO A 57 0.03 4.15 -0.68
C PRO A 57 0.70 4.81 -1.90
N ASP A 58 1.27 6.01 -1.79
CA ASP A 58 1.67 6.84 -2.95
C ASP A 58 2.88 7.74 -2.74
N ASN A 59 3.64 7.57 -1.69
CA ASN A 59 4.76 8.41 -1.22
C ASN A 59 4.36 9.81 -0.71
N ILE A 60 3.06 10.13 -0.62
CA ILE A 60 2.55 11.49 -0.33
C ILE A 60 1.70 11.53 0.93
N ILE A 61 0.78 10.58 1.07
CA ILE A 61 -0.18 10.53 2.18
C ILE A 61 0.11 9.38 3.13
N ASP A 62 -0.44 9.48 4.33
CA ASP A 62 -0.47 8.39 5.29
C ASP A 62 -1.34 7.25 4.78
N GLY A 63 -0.98 6.01 5.10
CA GLY A 63 -1.75 4.83 4.73
C GLY A 63 -0.89 3.58 4.59
N THR A 64 -1.51 2.56 4.05
CA THR A 64 -0.97 1.20 3.96
C THR A 64 -1.16 0.62 2.56
N ILE A 65 -0.68 -0.59 2.35
CA ILE A 65 -0.96 -1.35 1.12
C ILE A 65 -2.46 -1.57 0.93
N GLU A 66 -3.24 -1.67 2.01
CA GLU A 66 -4.69 -1.82 1.92
C GLU A 66 -5.34 -0.58 1.28
N ASP A 67 -4.87 0.63 1.61
CA ASP A 67 -5.36 1.88 1.00
C ASP A 67 -5.02 1.93 -0.50
N TRP A 68 -3.84 1.45 -0.87
CA TRP A 68 -3.46 1.32 -2.28
C TRP A 68 -4.37 0.32 -3.02
N ILE A 69 -4.62 -0.86 -2.44
CA ILE A 69 -5.51 -1.88 -3.03
C ILE A 69 -6.93 -1.33 -3.19
N GLU A 70 -7.48 -0.61 -2.20
CA GLU A 70 -8.81 0.01 -2.29
C GLU A 70 -8.93 0.92 -3.52
N ASN A 71 -7.89 1.72 -3.79
CA ASN A 71 -7.84 2.61 -4.95
C ASN A 71 -7.72 1.86 -6.30
N LEU A 72 -7.44 0.57 -6.27
CA LEU A 72 -7.35 -0.28 -7.47
C LEU A 72 -8.63 -1.05 -7.76
N VAL A 73 -9.57 -1.15 -6.84
CA VAL A 73 -10.78 -1.97 -7.01
C VAL A 73 -11.49 -1.60 -8.30
N HIS A 74 -11.59 -2.55 -9.24
CA HIS A 74 -12.18 -2.33 -10.55
C HIS A 74 -13.66 -1.93 -10.43
N THR A 75 -14.13 -1.08 -11.34
CA THR A 75 -15.51 -0.57 -11.32
C THR A 75 -16.58 -1.67 -11.27
N LYS A 76 -16.34 -2.83 -11.89
CA LYS A 76 -17.24 -4.00 -11.85
C LYS A 76 -17.30 -4.67 -10.47
N GLU A 77 -16.31 -4.45 -9.62
CA GLU A 77 -16.20 -5.03 -8.27
C GLU A 77 -16.69 -4.08 -7.18
N GLN A 78 -16.94 -2.81 -7.51
CA GLN A 78 -17.30 -1.78 -6.53
C GLN A 78 -18.55 -2.14 -5.71
N ASP A 79 -19.55 -2.76 -6.31
CA ASP A 79 -20.77 -3.15 -5.60
C ASP A 79 -20.51 -4.25 -4.57
N LEU A 80 -19.71 -5.27 -4.93
CA LEU A 80 -19.34 -6.34 -4.02
C LEU A 80 -18.41 -5.81 -2.92
N PHE A 81 -17.46 -4.96 -3.26
CA PHE A 81 -16.56 -4.34 -2.29
C PHE A 81 -17.33 -3.42 -1.31
N ARG A 82 -18.27 -2.61 -1.80
CA ARG A 82 -19.15 -1.80 -0.94
C ARG A 82 -19.93 -2.69 0.04
N TYR A 83 -20.48 -3.81 -0.45
CA TYR A 83 -21.21 -4.74 0.40
C TYR A 83 -20.33 -5.38 1.49
N SER A 84 -19.06 -5.68 1.18
CA SER A 84 -18.12 -6.14 2.20
C SER A 84 -17.91 -5.10 3.31
N LYS A 85 -17.79 -3.82 2.95
CA LYS A 85 -17.71 -2.72 3.92
C LYS A 85 -18.94 -2.63 4.83
N GLU A 86 -20.13 -2.74 4.25
CA GLU A 86 -21.38 -2.75 5.01
C GLU A 86 -21.44 -3.92 6.00
N CYS A 87 -21.01 -5.12 5.58
CA CYS A 87 -20.95 -6.29 6.44
C CYS A 87 -19.95 -6.11 7.60
N VAL A 88 -18.78 -5.57 7.33
CA VAL A 88 -17.77 -5.29 8.37
C VAL A 88 -18.27 -4.22 9.33
N ALA A 89 -18.88 -3.13 8.85
CA ALA A 89 -19.46 -2.10 9.69
C ALA A 89 -20.56 -2.63 10.62
N ASN A 90 -21.36 -3.59 10.15
CA ASN A 90 -22.38 -4.25 10.94
C ASN A 90 -21.80 -5.06 12.12
N LEU A 91 -20.56 -5.52 12.06
CA LEU A 91 -19.90 -6.19 13.20
C LEU A 91 -19.76 -5.22 14.39
N LYS A 92 -19.37 -3.97 14.13
CA LYS A 92 -19.24 -2.95 15.18
C LYS A 92 -20.61 -2.60 15.78
N THR A 93 -21.61 -2.38 14.93
CA THR A 93 -22.99 -2.06 15.36
C THR A 93 -23.59 -3.15 16.23
N ASN A 94 -23.27 -4.40 15.96
CA ASN A 94 -23.80 -5.56 16.71
C ASN A 94 -22.87 -6.04 17.84
N ASN A 95 -21.81 -5.29 18.19
CA ASN A 95 -20.79 -5.66 19.19
C ASN A 95 -20.10 -7.01 18.90
N LEU A 96 -19.93 -7.35 17.63
CA LEU A 96 -19.28 -8.60 17.17
C LEU A 96 -17.85 -8.37 16.67
N GLN A 97 -17.41 -7.12 16.52
CA GLN A 97 -16.06 -6.77 16.07
C GLN A 97 -15.01 -7.25 17.09
N LYS A 98 -14.02 -8.01 16.65
CA LYS A 98 -12.92 -8.52 17.48
C LYS A 98 -11.57 -7.89 17.16
N PHE A 99 -11.48 -7.14 16.08
CA PHE A 99 -10.27 -6.44 15.65
C PHE A 99 -10.35 -4.93 15.97
N LYS A 100 -9.20 -4.26 16.00
CA LYS A 100 -9.08 -2.82 16.24
C LYS A 100 -9.63 -2.02 15.05
N ASP A 101 -10.10 -0.79 15.28
CA ASP A 101 -10.60 0.09 14.22
C ASP A 101 -9.53 0.37 13.14
N SER A 102 -8.25 0.42 13.49
CA SER A 102 -7.15 0.52 12.52
C SER A 102 -7.00 -0.68 11.58
N ARG A 103 -7.80 -1.74 11.75
CA ARG A 103 -7.81 -2.93 10.90
C ARG A 103 -9.11 -3.09 10.11
N ILE A 104 -9.98 -2.07 10.10
CA ILE A 104 -11.26 -2.12 9.40
C ILE A 104 -11.05 -2.39 7.91
N LEU A 105 -10.25 -1.58 7.21
CA LEU A 105 -10.02 -1.75 5.77
C LEU A 105 -9.42 -3.12 5.44
N LYS A 106 -8.50 -3.62 6.26
CA LYS A 106 -7.97 -4.98 6.11
C LYS A 106 -9.06 -6.04 6.22
N ALA A 107 -10.01 -5.89 7.16
CA ALA A 107 -11.14 -6.82 7.31
C ALA A 107 -12.12 -6.72 6.13
N GLU A 108 -12.35 -5.52 5.60
CA GLU A 108 -13.19 -5.27 4.43
C GLU A 108 -12.62 -5.94 3.17
N LEU A 109 -11.34 -5.74 2.91
CA LEU A 109 -10.63 -6.38 1.80
C LEU A 109 -10.61 -7.91 1.96
N ALA A 110 -10.31 -8.43 3.15
CA ALA A 110 -10.32 -9.86 3.40
C ALA A 110 -11.70 -10.47 3.18
N THR A 111 -12.77 -9.77 3.58
CA THR A 111 -14.16 -10.17 3.34
C THR A 111 -14.48 -10.19 1.85
N TRP A 112 -14.11 -9.12 1.11
CA TRP A 112 -14.29 -9.04 -0.32
C TRP A 112 -13.52 -10.14 -1.07
N PHE A 113 -12.27 -10.42 -0.69
CA PHE A 113 -11.48 -11.54 -1.24
C PHE A 113 -12.12 -12.90 -0.97
N ALA A 114 -12.68 -13.11 0.22
CA ALA A 114 -13.34 -14.37 0.58
C ALA A 114 -14.60 -14.65 -0.27
N TRP A 115 -15.18 -13.65 -0.90
CA TRP A 115 -16.36 -13.80 -1.76
C TRP A 115 -16.05 -13.90 -3.25
N GLN A 116 -14.77 -13.88 -3.61
CA GLN A 116 -14.37 -14.07 -4.99
C GLN A 116 -14.61 -15.51 -5.46
N LYS A 117 -14.51 -15.72 -6.77
CA LYS A 117 -14.72 -17.03 -7.42
C LYS A 117 -13.93 -18.16 -6.76
N SER A 118 -12.79 -17.87 -6.19
CA SER A 118 -11.91 -18.83 -5.50
C SER A 118 -11.60 -18.36 -4.09
N PRO A 119 -12.50 -18.55 -3.11
CA PRO A 119 -12.29 -18.17 -1.73
C PRO A 119 -11.01 -18.77 -1.14
N GLY A 120 -10.27 -18.00 -0.36
CA GLY A 120 -9.06 -18.47 0.33
C GLY A 120 -7.76 -18.27 -0.45
N TYR A 121 -7.81 -17.73 -1.65
CA TYR A 121 -6.61 -17.28 -2.37
C TYR A 121 -6.04 -15.99 -1.75
N GLY A 122 -4.72 -15.81 -1.88
CA GLY A 122 -4.01 -14.65 -1.36
C GLY A 122 -3.95 -13.47 -2.34
N LEU A 123 -3.07 -12.52 -2.06
CA LEU A 123 -2.87 -11.32 -2.89
C LEU A 123 -2.36 -11.62 -4.32
N ASP A 124 -1.72 -12.77 -4.54
CA ASP A 124 -1.31 -13.25 -5.86
C ASP A 124 -2.51 -13.36 -6.81
N PHE A 125 -3.61 -13.93 -6.35
CA PHE A 125 -4.85 -14.04 -7.11
C PHE A 125 -5.46 -12.68 -7.50
N PHE A 126 -5.27 -11.66 -6.66
CA PHE A 126 -5.75 -10.30 -6.91
C PHE A 126 -5.19 -9.70 -8.20
N PHE A 127 -3.96 -10.03 -8.57
CA PHE A 127 -3.32 -9.52 -9.78
C PHE A 127 -3.65 -10.33 -11.04
N ASP A 128 -4.09 -11.57 -10.90
CA ASP A 128 -4.39 -12.47 -12.01
C ASP A 128 -5.83 -12.32 -12.55
N GLU A 129 -6.77 -11.99 -11.66
CA GLU A 129 -8.18 -11.78 -12.04
C GLU A 129 -8.45 -10.31 -12.34
N PRO A 130 -9.52 -9.98 -13.09
CA PRO A 130 -9.89 -8.60 -13.42
C PRO A 130 -10.53 -7.86 -12.24
N LEU A 131 -9.96 -8.03 -11.04
CA LEU A 131 -10.45 -7.42 -9.80
C LEU A 131 -9.97 -5.98 -9.64
N ILE A 132 -8.87 -5.63 -10.33
CA ILE A 132 -8.23 -4.32 -10.23
C ILE A 132 -8.28 -3.57 -11.55
N ASP A 133 -8.31 -2.25 -11.45
CA ASP A 133 -8.10 -1.35 -12.60
C ASP A 133 -6.59 -1.08 -12.80
N LYS A 134 -5.99 -1.83 -13.71
CA LYS A 134 -4.57 -1.66 -14.09
C LYS A 134 -4.30 -0.35 -14.86
N ASN A 135 -5.33 0.42 -15.21
CA ASN A 135 -5.19 1.74 -15.81
C ASN A 135 -5.31 2.86 -14.78
N SER A 136 -5.56 2.54 -13.51
CA SER A 136 -5.66 3.56 -12.45
C SER A 136 -4.32 4.30 -12.26
N PRO A 137 -4.34 5.58 -11.87
CA PRO A 137 -3.12 6.32 -11.53
C PRO A 137 -2.30 5.63 -10.44
N ALA A 138 -2.96 5.05 -9.43
CA ALA A 138 -2.27 4.36 -8.33
C ALA A 138 -1.47 3.15 -8.81
N TYR A 139 -2.02 2.34 -9.74
CA TYR A 139 -1.30 1.23 -10.35
C TYR A 139 -0.14 1.72 -11.21
N ASN A 140 -0.39 2.71 -12.07
CA ASN A 140 0.61 3.23 -13.00
C ASN A 140 1.80 3.85 -12.27
N ASN A 141 1.57 4.64 -11.22
CA ASN A 141 2.65 5.27 -10.44
C ASN A 141 3.58 4.24 -9.80
N LEU A 142 3.03 3.21 -9.13
CA LEU A 142 3.83 2.14 -8.54
C LEU A 142 4.57 1.33 -9.62
N SER A 143 3.90 1.05 -10.74
CA SER A 143 4.48 0.31 -11.87
C SER A 143 5.67 1.06 -12.49
N GLU A 144 5.55 2.37 -12.71
CA GLU A 144 6.63 3.19 -13.24
C GLU A 144 7.82 3.29 -12.27
N TRP A 145 7.55 3.47 -10.97
CA TRP A 145 8.59 3.40 -9.95
C TRP A 145 9.31 2.06 -9.99
N PHE A 146 8.57 0.95 -10.07
CA PHE A 146 9.13 -0.40 -10.11
C PHE A 146 10.04 -0.60 -11.33
N LYS A 147 9.56 -0.27 -12.52
CA LYS A 147 10.35 -0.37 -13.76
C LYS A 147 11.67 0.41 -13.68
N ARG A 148 11.62 1.63 -13.18
CA ARG A 148 12.82 2.47 -13.03
C ARG A 148 13.79 1.93 -11.99
N THR A 149 13.28 1.48 -10.85
CA THR A 149 14.10 0.92 -9.76
C THR A 149 14.87 -0.32 -10.21
N PHE A 150 14.27 -1.16 -11.05
CA PHE A 150 14.86 -2.41 -11.50
C PHE A 150 15.39 -2.36 -12.96
N ASN A 151 15.29 -1.22 -13.61
CA ASN A 151 15.76 -0.98 -14.99
C ASN A 151 15.18 -1.99 -16.00
N ILE A 152 13.85 -2.21 -15.98
CA ILE A 152 13.09 -3.13 -16.83
C ILE A 152 12.00 -2.41 -17.63
#